data_3d442393115a51fa0907aed9c73a2950
#
_entry.id   3d442393115a51fa0907aed9c73a2950
#
_cell.length_a   1.000
_cell.length_b   1.000
_cell.length_c   1.000
_cell.angle_alpha   90.00
_cell.angle_beta   90.00
_cell.angle_gamma   90.00
#
_symmetry.space_group_name_H-M   'P 1'
#
loop_
_entity.id
_entity.type
_entity.pdbx_description
1 polymer ?
#
loop_
_entity_poly.entity_id
_entity_poly.type
_entity_poly.pdbx_seq_one_letter_code
_entity_poly.pdbx_strand_id
1 'polypeptide(L)'
;RPSWPALDWLQRRFMRWFNQERTKAVLTFPVETMALLSKDGDVLDKEYADFTAQMYAEGHSFFTYMSDNADSLASCCRLRNEIQDNGFSYTLGAGGVSTGSKSVLTVNLNRCVQQATREGRPYTDFLAEIIDLMHKVQLAYNENLKDMLNKGMLPLFDAGYINIKRQYLTIGVNGMVEAAESLGITISDNTEYEQFVGNILGLIEHYNRQYRTKEVMFNCEMIPAENVGVKHARWDREDGYYVPRDCYNSYFYVVEDEQTDIIEKFRLHGRRFIEHLTGGSALHMNLDEHLSAPQYRQLLRVAAKEGCNYFTFNIPNTLCNDCGHIDKHHLRECPHCHSTNLDYLT
;
A
#
# COMPACT_ATOMS: atom_id res chain seq x y z
N ARG A 1 14.62 -3.14 -14.01
CA ARG A 1 14.93 -2.69 -15.38
C ARG A 1 14.73 -3.84 -16.37
N PRO A 2 14.03 -3.62 -17.51
CA PRO A 2 13.93 -4.61 -18.55
C PRO A 2 15.33 -4.98 -19.10
N SER A 3 15.58 -6.28 -19.28
CA SER A 3 16.83 -6.76 -19.88
C SER A 3 16.93 -6.47 -21.38
N TRP A 4 15.79 -6.26 -22.03
CA TRP A 4 15.72 -5.96 -23.46
C TRP A 4 15.81 -4.45 -23.70
N PRO A 5 16.85 -3.94 -24.39
CA PRO A 5 17.10 -2.50 -24.57
C PRO A 5 15.94 -1.71 -25.16
N ALA A 6 15.18 -2.31 -26.08
CA ALA A 6 14.02 -1.65 -26.68
C ALA A 6 12.89 -1.43 -25.67
N LEU A 7 12.68 -2.36 -24.74
CA LEU A 7 11.68 -2.21 -23.68
C LEU A 7 12.15 -1.18 -22.63
N ASP A 8 13.42 -1.15 -22.26
CA ASP A 8 13.99 -0.14 -21.38
C ASP A 8 13.81 1.26 -21.97
N TRP A 9 14.13 1.44 -23.26
CA TRP A 9 13.91 2.70 -23.95
C TRP A 9 12.43 3.10 -23.99
N LEU A 10 11.53 2.16 -24.32
CA LEU A 10 10.08 2.41 -24.40
C LEU A 10 9.51 2.82 -23.04
N GLN A 11 9.87 2.12 -21.97
CA GLN A 11 9.43 2.42 -20.61
C GLN A 11 9.86 3.83 -20.18
N ARG A 12 11.13 4.18 -20.38
CA ARG A 12 11.64 5.51 -20.05
C ARG A 12 10.96 6.61 -20.88
N ARG A 13 10.67 6.33 -22.15
CA ARG A 13 9.96 7.24 -23.03
C ARG A 13 8.52 7.42 -22.60
N PHE A 14 7.84 6.34 -22.22
CA PHE A 14 6.46 6.36 -21.74
C PHE A 14 6.34 7.20 -20.47
N MET A 15 7.17 6.98 -19.46
CA MET A 15 7.15 7.73 -18.20
C MET A 15 7.33 9.23 -18.43
N ARG A 16 8.31 9.64 -19.27
CA ARG A 16 8.49 11.05 -19.59
C ARG A 16 7.31 11.65 -20.33
N TRP A 17 6.77 10.93 -21.30
CA TRP A 17 5.57 11.36 -22.01
C TRP A 17 4.38 11.49 -21.07
N PHE A 18 4.14 10.51 -20.23
CA PHE A 18 3.01 10.54 -19.30
C PHE A 18 3.14 11.65 -18.26
N ASN A 19 4.34 11.92 -17.77
CA ASN A 19 4.61 13.07 -16.91
C ASN A 19 4.29 14.42 -17.61
N GLN A 20 4.57 14.53 -18.90
CA GLN A 20 4.18 15.70 -19.71
C GLN A 20 2.66 15.80 -19.90
N GLU A 21 1.97 14.68 -20.17
CA GLU A 21 0.51 14.70 -20.32
C GLU A 21 -0.20 15.15 -19.03
N ARG A 22 0.37 14.82 -17.86
CA ARG A 22 -0.14 15.27 -16.56
C ARG A 22 -0.06 16.79 -16.33
N THR A 23 0.64 17.54 -17.15
CA THR A 23 0.58 19.02 -17.11
C THR A 23 -0.57 19.60 -17.94
N LYS A 24 -1.25 18.77 -18.74
CA LYS A 24 -2.37 19.17 -19.58
C LYS A 24 -3.73 18.86 -18.96
N ALA A 25 -3.78 17.82 -18.15
CA ALA A 25 -4.99 17.38 -17.45
C ALA A 25 -4.62 16.59 -16.19
N VAL A 26 -5.53 16.59 -15.21
CA VAL A 26 -5.41 15.74 -14.03
C VAL A 26 -5.62 14.28 -14.44
N LEU A 27 -4.54 13.51 -14.53
CA LEU A 27 -4.56 12.11 -14.93
C LEU A 27 -4.15 11.24 -13.73
N THR A 28 -5.12 10.51 -13.18
CA THR A 28 -4.91 9.57 -12.06
C THR A 28 -4.58 8.16 -12.54
N PHE A 29 -4.83 7.83 -13.80
CA PHE A 29 -4.54 6.54 -14.42
C PHE A 29 -3.79 6.72 -15.75
N PRO A 30 -2.95 5.72 -16.14
CA PRO A 30 -2.59 4.52 -15.39
C PRO A 30 -1.76 4.81 -14.14
N VAL A 31 -1.89 3.96 -13.11
CA VAL A 31 -0.97 3.96 -11.97
C VAL A 31 0.32 3.26 -12.40
N GLU A 32 1.42 3.99 -12.32
CA GLU A 32 2.75 3.47 -12.69
C GLU A 32 3.46 2.90 -11.47
N THR A 33 4.19 1.80 -11.67
CA THR A 33 5.09 1.22 -10.66
C THR A 33 6.47 0.98 -11.28
N MET A 34 7.49 1.58 -10.66
CA MET A 34 8.89 1.39 -11.02
C MET A 34 9.48 0.28 -10.14
N ALA A 35 9.86 -0.85 -10.75
CA ALA A 35 10.49 -1.94 -10.03
C ALA A 35 12.01 -1.79 -9.98
N LEU A 36 12.60 -1.74 -8.78
CA LEU A 36 14.02 -1.68 -8.52
C LEU A 36 14.49 -2.94 -7.79
N LEU A 37 15.53 -3.59 -8.30
CA LEU A 37 16.20 -4.65 -7.56
C LEU A 37 17.12 -4.05 -6.49
N SER A 38 16.98 -4.55 -5.25
CA SER A 38 17.80 -4.15 -4.12
C SER A 38 18.38 -5.39 -3.44
N LYS A 39 19.59 -5.27 -2.93
CA LYS A 39 20.29 -6.30 -2.17
C LYS A 39 21.23 -5.65 -1.17
N ASP A 40 21.33 -6.25 0.02
CA ASP A 40 22.21 -5.81 1.09
C ASP A 40 22.09 -4.30 1.42
N GLY A 41 20.85 -3.79 1.38
CA GLY A 41 20.53 -2.40 1.71
C GLY A 41 20.88 -1.36 0.64
N ASP A 42 21.09 -1.78 -0.61
CA ASP A 42 21.32 -0.84 -1.73
C ASP A 42 20.62 -1.32 -3.01
N VAL A 43 20.37 -0.37 -3.93
CA VAL A 43 19.80 -0.65 -5.26
C VAL A 43 20.88 -1.19 -6.17
N LEU A 44 20.62 -2.30 -6.87
CA LEU A 44 21.58 -2.98 -7.74
C LEU A 44 21.86 -2.21 -9.03
N ASP A 45 20.82 -1.78 -9.74
CA ASP A 45 20.93 -1.01 -10.99
C ASP A 45 21.01 0.50 -10.67
N LYS A 46 22.23 1.02 -10.58
CA LYS A 46 22.48 2.42 -10.23
C LYS A 46 21.93 3.40 -11.26
N GLU A 47 22.12 3.10 -12.55
CA GLU A 47 21.63 3.95 -13.65
C GLU A 47 20.10 4.04 -13.67
N TYR A 48 19.42 2.91 -13.43
CA TYR A 48 17.98 2.88 -13.39
C TYR A 48 17.42 3.55 -12.14
N ALA A 49 18.11 3.46 -11.01
CA ALA A 49 17.79 4.23 -9.80
C ALA A 49 18.01 5.74 -9.98
N ASP A 50 19.04 6.15 -10.73
CA ASP A 50 19.26 7.55 -11.06
C ASP A 50 18.15 8.08 -11.98
N PHE A 51 17.70 7.29 -12.96
CA PHE A 51 16.52 7.62 -13.77
C PHE A 51 15.26 7.74 -12.92
N THR A 52 15.02 6.82 -11.98
CA THR A 52 13.89 6.86 -11.05
C THR A 52 13.90 8.15 -10.22
N ALA A 53 15.05 8.49 -9.65
CA ALA A 53 15.24 9.71 -8.89
C ALA A 53 15.04 10.99 -9.73
N GLN A 54 15.47 10.97 -10.99
CA GLN A 54 15.26 12.06 -11.93
C GLN A 54 13.77 12.27 -12.22
N MET A 55 13.00 11.18 -12.43
CA MET A 55 11.56 11.29 -12.69
C MET A 55 10.81 11.89 -11.49
N TYR A 56 11.17 11.52 -10.26
CA TYR A 56 10.64 12.18 -9.06
C TYR A 56 11.00 13.68 -9.01
N ALA A 57 12.25 14.01 -9.31
CA ALA A 57 12.70 15.42 -9.33
C ALA A 57 12.00 16.27 -10.42
N GLU A 58 11.53 15.64 -11.49
CA GLU A 58 10.68 16.25 -12.52
C GLU A 58 9.19 16.36 -12.11
N GLY A 59 8.86 16.09 -10.86
CA GLY A 59 7.50 16.19 -10.33
C GLY A 59 6.56 15.07 -10.77
N HIS A 60 7.11 13.91 -11.17
CA HIS A 60 6.31 12.75 -11.53
C HIS A 60 6.04 11.86 -10.31
N SER A 61 4.77 11.67 -9.95
CA SER A 61 4.37 10.76 -8.88
C SER A 61 4.05 9.38 -9.44
N PHE A 62 4.70 8.37 -8.92
CA PHE A 62 4.53 6.96 -9.26
C PHE A 62 4.98 6.09 -8.09
N PHE A 63 4.59 4.82 -8.06
CA PHE A 63 5.07 3.90 -7.04
C PHE A 63 6.45 3.35 -7.37
N THR A 64 7.27 3.17 -6.33
CA THR A 64 8.50 2.40 -6.40
C THR A 64 8.32 1.10 -5.63
N TYR A 65 8.60 -0.01 -6.29
CA TYR A 65 8.66 -1.33 -5.68
C TYR A 65 10.10 -1.83 -5.63
N MET A 66 10.57 -2.19 -4.44
CA MET A 66 11.92 -2.73 -4.21
C MET A 66 11.85 -4.19 -3.78
N SER A 67 12.63 -5.04 -4.41
CA SER A 67 12.73 -6.47 -4.12
C SER A 67 14.12 -6.99 -4.43
N ASP A 68 14.53 -8.04 -3.73
CA ASP A 68 15.72 -8.84 -4.06
C ASP A 68 15.44 -9.89 -5.14
N ASN A 69 14.18 -10.07 -5.51
CA ASN A 69 13.72 -11.04 -6.50
C ASN A 69 13.10 -10.30 -7.71
N ALA A 70 13.65 -10.57 -8.91
CA ALA A 70 13.14 -10.02 -10.17
C ALA A 70 11.73 -10.53 -10.54
N ASP A 71 11.34 -11.68 -10.00
CA ASP A 71 10.04 -12.31 -10.25
C ASP A 71 8.93 -11.83 -9.29
N SER A 72 9.26 -10.93 -8.36
CA SER A 72 8.32 -10.35 -7.41
C SER A 72 7.95 -8.92 -7.81
N LEU A 73 6.66 -8.60 -7.79
CA LEU A 73 6.16 -7.26 -8.09
C LEU A 73 4.92 -6.97 -7.23
N ALA A 74 4.79 -5.75 -6.75
CA ALA A 74 3.56 -5.28 -6.13
C ALA A 74 2.67 -4.59 -7.18
N SER A 75 1.36 -4.77 -7.04
CA SER A 75 0.35 -4.03 -7.80
C SER A 75 -0.12 -2.78 -7.03
N CYS A 76 -0.90 -1.91 -7.70
CA CYS A 76 -1.48 -0.71 -7.12
C CYS A 76 -2.27 -0.95 -5.81
N CYS A 77 -2.80 -2.17 -5.62
CA CYS A 77 -3.52 -2.58 -4.42
C CYS A 77 -2.62 -3.16 -3.33
N ARG A 78 -1.30 -2.88 -3.36
CA ARG A 78 -0.28 -3.36 -2.39
C ARG A 78 -0.06 -4.87 -2.39
N LEU A 79 -0.81 -5.63 -3.19
CA LEU A 79 -0.70 -7.07 -3.28
C LEU A 79 0.64 -7.49 -3.89
N ARG A 80 1.43 -8.24 -3.12
CA ARG A 80 2.68 -8.85 -3.59
C ARG A 80 2.37 -10.06 -4.46
N ASN A 81 2.90 -10.07 -5.67
CA ASN A 81 2.77 -11.16 -6.63
C ASN A 81 4.13 -11.82 -6.91
N GLU A 82 4.15 -13.15 -6.98
CA GLU A 82 5.31 -13.91 -7.44
C GLU A 82 5.04 -14.44 -8.85
N ILE A 83 5.87 -14.05 -9.81
CA ILE A 83 5.68 -14.34 -11.23
C ILE A 83 5.83 -15.83 -11.53
N GLN A 84 6.71 -16.55 -10.81
CA GLN A 84 6.99 -17.97 -11.04
C GLN A 84 5.77 -18.89 -10.89
N ASP A 85 4.78 -18.50 -10.08
CA ASP A 85 3.54 -19.28 -9.92
C ASP A 85 2.48 -18.99 -11.00
N ASN A 86 2.74 -18.02 -11.87
CA ASN A 86 1.82 -17.57 -12.92
C ASN A 86 2.22 -18.06 -14.29
N GLY A 87 1.98 -19.32 -14.61
CA GLY A 87 2.28 -19.92 -15.93
C GLY A 87 1.62 -19.25 -17.16
N PHE A 88 0.96 -18.12 -16.99
CA PHE A 88 0.32 -17.30 -18.02
C PHE A 88 0.91 -15.89 -18.16
N SER A 89 1.98 -15.59 -17.44
CA SER A 89 2.53 -14.24 -17.25
C SER A 89 3.19 -13.63 -18.49
N TYR A 90 3.40 -14.39 -19.56
CA TYR A 90 4.15 -13.91 -20.73
C TYR A 90 3.42 -12.87 -21.60
N THR A 91 2.11 -12.68 -21.43
CA THR A 91 1.30 -11.84 -22.32
C THR A 91 0.73 -10.57 -21.70
N LEU A 92 0.69 -10.40 -20.38
CA LEU A 92 -0.08 -9.32 -19.75
C LEU A 92 0.64 -8.56 -18.61
N GLY A 93 1.95 -8.61 -18.55
CA GLY A 93 2.77 -7.89 -17.58
C GLY A 93 3.06 -8.70 -16.31
N ALA A 94 4.02 -8.20 -15.54
CA ALA A 94 4.47 -8.82 -14.31
C ALA A 94 3.31 -8.91 -13.29
N GLY A 95 3.10 -10.09 -12.74
CA GLY A 95 2.03 -10.37 -11.79
C GLY A 95 0.78 -11.00 -12.38
N GLY A 96 0.57 -10.89 -13.70
CA GLY A 96 -0.55 -11.49 -14.42
C GLY A 96 -1.93 -11.06 -13.92
N VAL A 97 -2.95 -11.24 -14.75
CA VAL A 97 -4.35 -10.96 -14.42
C VAL A 97 -4.93 -12.00 -13.45
N SER A 98 -4.19 -13.08 -13.19
CA SER A 98 -4.69 -14.23 -12.44
C SER A 98 -4.53 -14.12 -10.92
N THR A 99 -3.77 -13.13 -10.41
CA THR A 99 -3.55 -12.91 -8.98
C THR A 99 -4.29 -11.68 -8.50
N GLY A 100 -4.90 -11.76 -7.34
CA GLY A 100 -5.64 -10.66 -6.74
C GLY A 100 -6.32 -11.08 -5.43
N SER A 101 -7.16 -10.23 -4.88
CA SER A 101 -8.02 -10.55 -3.76
C SER A 101 -9.45 -10.77 -4.25
N LYS A 102 -10.03 -11.93 -3.93
CA LYS A 102 -11.44 -12.24 -4.24
C LYS A 102 -12.39 -11.81 -3.14
N SER A 103 -11.88 -11.52 -1.95
CA SER A 103 -12.64 -10.96 -0.84
C SER A 103 -11.68 -10.35 0.19
N VAL A 104 -12.11 -9.25 0.80
CA VAL A 104 -11.39 -8.58 1.89
C VAL A 104 -12.35 -8.39 3.06
N LEU A 105 -11.94 -8.83 4.25
CA LEU A 105 -12.55 -8.45 5.52
C LEU A 105 -11.54 -7.63 6.31
N THR A 106 -11.92 -6.43 6.71
CA THR A 106 -11.02 -5.52 7.43
C THR A 106 -11.36 -5.48 8.91
N VAL A 107 -10.37 -5.81 9.75
CA VAL A 107 -10.52 -5.73 11.20
C VAL A 107 -10.36 -4.29 11.69
N ASN A 108 -11.24 -3.85 12.59
CA ASN A 108 -11.09 -2.62 13.36
C ASN A 108 -10.25 -2.93 14.62
N LEU A 109 -8.94 -2.68 14.54
CA LEU A 109 -8.03 -2.99 15.65
C LEU A 109 -8.31 -2.12 16.88
N ASN A 110 -8.64 -0.83 16.68
CA ASN A 110 -8.95 0.06 17.78
C ASN A 110 -10.08 -0.51 18.65
N ARG A 111 -11.17 -0.95 18.01
CA ARG A 111 -12.29 -1.58 18.72
C ARG A 111 -11.87 -2.88 19.42
N CYS A 112 -11.14 -3.76 18.73
CA CYS A 112 -10.72 -5.04 19.30
C CYS A 112 -9.88 -4.88 20.55
N VAL A 113 -8.91 -3.97 20.55
CA VAL A 113 -8.04 -3.71 21.69
C VAL A 113 -8.81 -3.10 22.86
N GLN A 114 -9.65 -2.10 22.60
CA GLN A 114 -10.43 -1.45 23.65
C GLN A 114 -11.52 -2.38 24.22
N GLN A 115 -12.15 -3.22 23.39
CA GLN A 115 -13.12 -4.20 23.86
C GLN A 115 -12.46 -5.24 24.78
N ALA A 116 -11.31 -5.74 24.42
CA ALA A 116 -10.53 -6.65 25.26
C ALA A 116 -10.19 -5.99 26.61
N THR A 117 -9.81 -4.73 26.62
CA THR A 117 -9.54 -3.95 27.84
C THR A 117 -10.79 -3.82 28.71
N ARG A 118 -11.97 -3.55 28.12
CA ARG A 118 -13.26 -3.49 28.83
C ARG A 118 -13.63 -4.83 29.47
N GLU A 119 -13.29 -5.93 28.80
CA GLU A 119 -13.54 -7.29 29.29
C GLU A 119 -12.48 -7.79 30.28
N GLY A 120 -11.41 -7.03 30.50
CA GLY A 120 -10.31 -7.40 31.39
C GLY A 120 -9.50 -8.60 30.91
N ARG A 121 -9.37 -8.78 29.59
CA ARG A 121 -8.65 -9.90 28.95
C ARG A 121 -7.53 -9.39 28.02
N PRO A 122 -6.52 -10.22 27.72
CA PRO A 122 -5.50 -9.86 26.75
C PRO A 122 -6.10 -9.56 25.38
N TYR A 123 -5.64 -8.48 24.72
CA TYR A 123 -6.13 -8.12 23.38
C TYR A 123 -5.80 -9.19 22.33
N THR A 124 -4.70 -9.92 22.52
CA THR A 124 -4.30 -11.03 21.64
C THR A 124 -5.32 -12.16 21.63
N ASP A 125 -5.91 -12.49 22.79
CA ASP A 125 -6.90 -13.56 22.91
C ASP A 125 -8.22 -13.15 22.28
N PHE A 126 -8.66 -11.90 22.51
CA PHE A 126 -9.85 -11.35 21.87
C PHE A 126 -9.68 -11.27 20.35
N LEU A 127 -8.54 -10.76 19.90
CA LEU A 127 -8.22 -10.65 18.47
C LEU A 127 -8.16 -12.04 17.80
N ALA A 128 -7.61 -13.05 18.48
CA ALA A 128 -7.58 -14.42 17.98
C ALA A 128 -8.97 -14.97 17.65
N GLU A 129 -9.96 -14.72 18.52
CA GLU A 129 -11.35 -15.11 18.28
C GLU A 129 -11.95 -14.40 17.06
N ILE A 130 -11.70 -13.10 16.94
CA ILE A 130 -12.19 -12.30 15.79
C ILE A 130 -11.54 -12.77 14.49
N ILE A 131 -10.23 -13.00 14.47
CA ILE A 131 -9.49 -13.47 13.29
C ILE A 131 -9.94 -14.86 12.88
N ASP A 132 -10.14 -15.77 13.82
CA ASP A 132 -10.71 -17.09 13.56
C ASP A 132 -12.10 -17.01 12.92
N LEU A 133 -12.96 -16.14 13.45
CA LEU A 133 -14.29 -15.89 12.87
C LEU A 133 -14.19 -15.31 11.46
N MET A 134 -13.29 -14.35 11.23
CA MET A 134 -13.08 -13.76 9.91
C MET A 134 -12.66 -14.82 8.87
N HIS A 135 -11.78 -15.75 9.24
CA HIS A 135 -11.39 -16.86 8.36
C HIS A 135 -12.59 -17.76 8.02
N LYS A 136 -13.41 -18.10 9.01
CA LYS A 136 -14.63 -18.91 8.79
C LYS A 136 -15.60 -18.21 7.84
N VAL A 137 -15.83 -16.91 8.02
CA VAL A 137 -16.67 -16.10 7.12
C VAL A 137 -16.09 -16.05 5.71
N GLN A 138 -14.79 -15.84 5.57
CA GLN A 138 -14.12 -15.84 4.27
C GLN A 138 -14.20 -17.19 3.57
N LEU A 139 -14.10 -18.31 4.29
CA LEU A 139 -14.30 -19.64 3.73
C LEU A 139 -15.73 -19.86 3.25
N ALA A 140 -16.72 -19.45 4.03
CA ALA A 140 -18.13 -19.54 3.62
C ALA A 140 -18.41 -18.70 2.37
N TYR A 141 -17.81 -17.48 2.28
CA TYR A 141 -17.88 -16.66 1.09
C TYR A 141 -17.22 -17.32 -0.14
N ASN A 142 -16.07 -17.97 0.07
CA ASN A 142 -15.38 -18.70 -0.99
C ASN A 142 -16.24 -19.86 -1.55
N GLU A 143 -16.99 -20.57 -0.71
CA GLU A 143 -17.91 -21.61 -1.18
C GLU A 143 -19.05 -21.02 -2.01
N ASN A 144 -19.60 -19.84 -1.63
CA ASN A 144 -20.56 -19.11 -2.46
C ASN A 144 -19.97 -18.74 -3.83
N LEU A 145 -18.73 -18.26 -3.89
CA LEU A 145 -18.07 -17.96 -5.17
C LEU A 145 -17.91 -19.21 -6.04
N LYS A 146 -17.58 -20.36 -5.44
CA LYS A 146 -17.50 -21.63 -6.17
C LYS A 146 -18.87 -22.05 -6.73
N ASP A 147 -19.92 -21.87 -5.96
CA ASP A 147 -21.28 -22.16 -6.42
C ASP A 147 -21.70 -21.24 -7.58
N MET A 148 -21.39 -19.95 -7.50
CA MET A 148 -21.62 -19.00 -8.59
C MET A 148 -20.81 -19.38 -9.86
N LEU A 149 -19.55 -19.79 -9.69
CA LEU A 149 -18.71 -20.25 -10.78
C LEU A 149 -19.29 -21.49 -11.45
N ASN A 150 -19.71 -22.50 -10.66
CA ASN A 150 -20.34 -23.71 -11.18
C ASN A 150 -21.66 -23.45 -11.94
N LYS A 151 -22.31 -22.34 -11.68
CA LYS A 151 -23.52 -21.87 -12.35
C LYS A 151 -23.26 -20.98 -13.57
N GLY A 152 -21.98 -20.75 -13.94
CA GLY A 152 -21.61 -19.88 -15.06
C GLY A 152 -21.90 -18.39 -14.82
N MET A 153 -21.97 -17.95 -13.56
CA MET A 153 -22.27 -16.56 -13.19
C MET A 153 -21.04 -15.66 -13.13
N LEU A 154 -19.85 -16.21 -13.33
CA LEU A 154 -18.56 -15.50 -13.24
C LEU A 154 -17.80 -15.56 -14.57
N PRO A 155 -18.21 -14.80 -15.59
CA PRO A 155 -17.74 -14.97 -16.96
C PRO A 155 -16.21 -14.80 -17.14
N LEU A 156 -15.54 -13.97 -16.33
CA LEU A 156 -14.08 -13.82 -16.42
C LEU A 156 -13.33 -15.06 -15.92
N PHE A 157 -13.88 -15.75 -14.93
CA PHE A 157 -13.36 -17.02 -14.44
C PHE A 157 -13.65 -18.15 -15.43
N ASP A 158 -14.87 -18.21 -15.98
CA ASP A 158 -15.28 -19.20 -16.96
C ASP A 158 -14.46 -19.10 -18.25
N ALA A 159 -14.13 -17.89 -18.68
CA ALA A 159 -13.24 -17.61 -19.81
C ALA A 159 -11.77 -17.93 -19.54
N GLY A 160 -11.39 -18.29 -18.30
CA GLY A 160 -10.03 -18.65 -17.91
C GLY A 160 -9.08 -17.47 -17.68
N TYR A 161 -9.57 -16.23 -17.67
CA TYR A 161 -8.73 -15.05 -17.38
C TYR A 161 -8.29 -15.00 -15.92
N ILE A 162 -9.15 -15.47 -14.99
CA ILE A 162 -8.90 -15.48 -13.55
C ILE A 162 -9.06 -16.90 -13.01
N ASN A 163 -8.13 -17.32 -12.17
CA ASN A 163 -8.21 -18.61 -11.48
C ASN A 163 -8.58 -18.39 -10.01
N ILE A 164 -9.74 -18.88 -9.58
CA ILE A 164 -10.24 -18.72 -8.21
C ILE A 164 -9.29 -19.28 -7.14
N LYS A 165 -8.51 -20.32 -7.45
CA LYS A 165 -7.53 -20.91 -6.53
C LYS A 165 -6.28 -20.05 -6.33
N ARG A 166 -6.04 -19.09 -7.25
CA ARG A 166 -4.91 -18.15 -7.22
C ARG A 166 -5.30 -16.76 -6.68
N GLN A 167 -6.56 -16.60 -6.26
CA GLN A 167 -7.05 -15.39 -5.63
C GLN A 167 -7.00 -15.53 -4.11
N TYR A 168 -6.56 -14.49 -3.43
CA TYR A 168 -6.50 -14.44 -1.97
C TYR A 168 -7.85 -14.13 -1.34
N LEU A 169 -8.06 -14.67 -0.15
CA LEU A 169 -8.98 -14.16 0.85
C LEU A 169 -8.16 -13.28 1.79
N THR A 170 -8.39 -11.98 1.76
CA THR A 170 -7.54 -11.01 2.44
C THR A 170 -8.09 -10.67 3.81
N ILE A 171 -7.24 -10.76 4.84
CA ILE A 171 -7.49 -10.15 6.14
C ILE A 171 -6.92 -8.75 6.10
N GLY A 172 -7.80 -7.76 6.00
CA GLY A 172 -7.44 -6.35 6.00
C GLY A 172 -7.23 -5.82 7.41
N VAL A 173 -6.30 -4.92 7.58
CA VAL A 173 -5.97 -4.27 8.86
C VAL A 173 -6.20 -2.77 8.74
N ASN A 174 -6.86 -2.19 9.75
CA ASN A 174 -7.06 -0.74 9.87
C ASN A 174 -7.11 -0.35 11.34
N GLY A 175 -6.64 0.85 11.68
CA GLY A 175 -6.66 1.36 13.03
C GLY A 175 -5.55 0.82 13.94
N MET A 176 -4.39 0.45 13.38
CA MET A 176 -3.21 0.00 14.15
C MET A 176 -2.70 1.09 15.09
N VAL A 177 -2.59 2.30 14.57
CA VAL A 177 -2.12 3.48 15.30
C VAL A 177 -3.09 3.82 16.44
N GLU A 178 -4.39 3.87 16.15
CA GLU A 178 -5.44 4.17 17.12
C GLU A 178 -5.51 3.12 18.23
N ALA A 179 -5.31 1.86 17.88
CA ALA A 179 -5.23 0.78 18.87
C ALA A 179 -4.03 0.94 19.81
N ALA A 180 -2.85 1.29 19.27
CA ALA A 180 -1.66 1.56 20.07
C ALA A 180 -1.86 2.76 20.99
N GLU A 181 -2.39 3.87 20.48
CA GLU A 181 -2.70 5.07 21.26
C GLU A 181 -3.67 4.77 22.41
N SER A 182 -4.68 3.91 22.20
CA SER A 182 -5.64 3.53 23.24
C SER A 182 -5.01 2.78 24.41
N LEU A 183 -3.83 2.19 24.20
CA LEU A 183 -3.02 1.54 25.23
C LEU A 183 -1.92 2.44 25.80
N GLY A 184 -1.78 3.68 25.30
CA GLY A 184 -0.72 4.60 25.70
C GLY A 184 0.66 4.26 25.09
N ILE A 185 0.70 3.43 24.05
CA ILE A 185 1.94 3.08 23.34
C ILE A 185 2.35 4.25 22.44
N THR A 186 3.60 4.69 22.57
CA THR A 186 4.17 5.74 21.73
C THR A 186 4.44 5.23 20.33
N ILE A 187 3.86 5.91 19.32
CA ILE A 187 4.01 5.56 17.90
C ILE A 187 5.32 6.14 17.39
N SER A 188 6.33 5.31 17.29
CA SER A 188 7.65 5.64 16.77
C SER A 188 8.45 4.36 16.51
N ASP A 189 9.65 4.48 15.95
CA ASP A 189 10.60 3.36 15.77
C ASP A 189 11.19 2.93 17.12
N ASN A 190 10.36 2.31 17.97
CA ASN A 190 10.73 1.78 19.28
C ASN A 190 10.30 0.32 19.46
N THR A 191 10.92 -0.36 20.42
CA THR A 191 10.70 -1.80 20.66
C THR A 191 9.27 -2.12 21.12
N GLU A 192 8.62 -1.24 21.89
CA GLU A 192 7.28 -1.48 22.40
C GLU A 192 6.25 -1.48 21.27
N TYR A 193 6.32 -0.48 20.39
CA TYR A 193 5.44 -0.38 19.23
C TYR A 193 5.71 -1.49 18.22
N GLU A 194 6.98 -1.82 17.96
CA GLU A 194 7.36 -2.95 17.11
C GLU A 194 6.76 -4.28 17.63
N GLN A 195 6.87 -4.54 18.93
CA GLN A 195 6.29 -5.73 19.54
C GLN A 195 4.76 -5.75 19.45
N PHE A 196 4.12 -4.60 19.67
CA PHE A 196 2.67 -4.47 19.54
C PHE A 196 2.21 -4.83 18.12
N VAL A 197 2.82 -4.22 17.11
CA VAL A 197 2.54 -4.49 15.69
C VAL A 197 2.83 -5.94 15.34
N GLY A 198 4.01 -6.46 15.76
CA GLY A 198 4.42 -7.84 15.52
C GLY A 198 3.48 -8.88 16.14
N ASN A 199 2.97 -8.63 17.35
CA ASN A 199 2.00 -9.52 18.00
C ASN A 199 0.69 -9.60 17.20
N ILE A 200 0.19 -8.48 16.70
CA ILE A 200 -1.05 -8.44 15.91
C ILE A 200 -0.87 -9.10 14.55
N LEU A 201 0.12 -8.68 13.80
CA LEU A 201 0.35 -9.18 12.45
C LEU A 201 0.81 -10.64 12.45
N GLY A 202 1.66 -11.03 13.40
CA GLY A 202 2.10 -12.41 13.60
C GLY A 202 0.95 -13.35 13.94
N LEU A 203 -0.02 -12.87 14.74
CA LEU A 203 -1.25 -13.62 15.02
C LEU A 203 -2.08 -13.84 13.74
N ILE A 204 -2.28 -12.80 12.94
CA ILE A 204 -3.02 -12.92 11.67
C ILE A 204 -2.28 -13.89 10.73
N GLU A 205 -0.95 -13.78 10.61
CA GLU A 205 -0.16 -14.69 9.78
C GLU A 205 -0.28 -16.14 10.25
N HIS A 206 -0.28 -16.38 11.57
CA HIS A 206 -0.48 -17.70 12.15
C HIS A 206 -1.80 -18.34 11.67
N TYR A 207 -2.91 -17.60 11.78
CA TYR A 207 -4.21 -18.08 11.31
C TYR A 207 -4.27 -18.22 9.79
N ASN A 208 -3.68 -17.32 9.02
CA ASN A 208 -3.56 -17.43 7.58
C ASN A 208 -2.88 -18.75 7.17
N ARG A 209 -1.81 -19.16 7.86
CA ARG A 209 -1.13 -20.44 7.63
C ARG A 209 -1.99 -21.63 8.02
N GLN A 210 -2.71 -21.54 9.15
CA GLN A 210 -3.59 -22.60 9.65
C GLN A 210 -4.75 -22.88 8.69
N TYR A 211 -5.39 -21.84 8.13
CA TYR A 211 -6.54 -21.96 7.25
C TYR A 211 -6.20 -22.16 5.77
N ARG A 212 -4.93 -21.95 5.39
CA ARG A 212 -4.46 -22.14 4.01
C ARG A 212 -4.58 -23.61 3.59
N THR A 213 -5.08 -23.82 2.36
CA THR A 213 -5.13 -25.13 1.70
C THR A 213 -4.56 -25.02 0.28
N LYS A 214 -4.55 -26.15 -0.48
CA LYS A 214 -4.20 -26.13 -1.92
C LYS A 214 -5.22 -25.36 -2.77
N GLU A 215 -6.44 -25.17 -2.26
CA GLU A 215 -7.57 -24.55 -2.97
C GLU A 215 -7.83 -23.11 -2.51
N VAL A 216 -7.31 -22.72 -1.34
CA VAL A 216 -7.60 -21.45 -0.70
C VAL A 216 -6.34 -20.83 -0.16
N MET A 217 -6.07 -19.59 -0.55
CA MET A 217 -4.96 -18.78 -0.08
C MET A 217 -5.46 -17.61 0.75
N PHE A 218 -4.72 -17.30 1.81
CA PHE A 218 -4.95 -16.12 2.65
C PHE A 218 -3.73 -15.20 2.63
N ASN A 219 -3.96 -13.92 2.77
CA ASN A 219 -2.91 -12.92 3.02
C ASN A 219 -3.39 -11.88 4.04
N CYS A 220 -2.46 -11.05 4.50
CA CYS A 220 -2.74 -9.91 5.38
C CYS A 220 -2.25 -8.64 4.71
N GLU A 221 -3.07 -7.58 4.75
CA GLU A 221 -2.79 -6.31 4.07
C GLU A 221 -3.21 -5.12 4.93
N MET A 222 -2.37 -4.10 5.00
CA MET A 222 -2.80 -2.77 5.48
C MET A 222 -3.67 -2.14 4.41
N ILE A 223 -4.97 -2.09 4.63
CA ILE A 223 -5.94 -1.69 3.61
C ILE A 223 -5.93 -0.17 3.40
N PRO A 224 -5.74 0.32 2.17
CA PRO A 224 -5.85 1.74 1.83
C PRO A 224 -7.33 2.13 1.68
N ALA A 225 -8.02 2.23 2.80
CA ALA A 225 -9.48 2.34 2.79
C ALA A 225 -9.96 3.50 3.66
N GLU A 226 -9.84 4.72 3.16
CA GLU A 226 -10.31 5.93 3.84
C GLU A 226 -11.79 5.80 4.24
N ASN A 227 -12.64 5.32 3.35
CA ASN A 227 -14.06 5.09 3.64
C ASN A 227 -14.29 4.09 4.78
N VAL A 228 -13.47 3.07 4.92
CA VAL A 228 -13.54 2.10 6.03
C VAL A 228 -13.01 2.73 7.30
N GLY A 229 -11.91 3.49 7.23
CA GLY A 229 -11.36 4.23 8.35
C GLY A 229 -12.37 5.20 8.96
N VAL A 230 -13.08 5.97 8.14
CA VAL A 230 -14.16 6.86 8.57
C VAL A 230 -15.33 6.08 9.20
N LYS A 231 -15.73 4.96 8.61
CA LYS A 231 -16.81 4.11 9.19
C LYS A 231 -16.40 3.54 10.54
N HIS A 232 -15.17 3.02 10.66
CA HIS A 232 -14.67 2.48 11.93
C HIS A 232 -14.66 3.56 13.02
N ALA A 233 -14.14 4.74 12.73
CA ALA A 233 -14.11 5.86 13.67
C ALA A 233 -15.53 6.28 14.10
N ARG A 234 -16.46 6.38 13.13
CA ARG A 234 -17.86 6.72 13.43
C ARG A 234 -18.53 5.68 14.32
N TRP A 235 -18.46 4.39 13.96
CA TRP A 235 -19.09 3.33 14.75
C TRP A 235 -18.48 3.19 16.15
N ASP A 236 -17.16 3.37 16.26
CA ASP A 236 -16.51 3.35 17.58
C ASP A 236 -16.97 4.51 18.45
N ARG A 237 -17.16 5.70 17.87
CA ARG A 237 -17.68 6.87 18.59
C ARG A 237 -19.13 6.68 19.03
N GLU A 238 -19.98 6.15 18.16
CA GLU A 238 -21.39 5.83 18.44
C GLU A 238 -21.50 4.82 19.60
N ASP A 239 -20.58 3.84 19.67
CA ASP A 239 -20.54 2.80 20.71
C ASP A 239 -19.70 3.19 21.94
N GLY A 240 -19.24 4.46 22.03
CA GLY A 240 -18.54 5.02 23.18
C GLY A 240 -17.11 4.53 23.39
N TYR A 241 -16.41 4.12 22.34
CA TYR A 241 -14.97 3.85 22.37
C TYR A 241 -14.16 5.14 22.24
N TYR A 242 -12.89 5.10 22.63
CA TYR A 242 -11.96 6.18 22.37
C TYR A 242 -11.66 6.30 20.89
N VAL A 243 -11.85 7.49 20.32
CA VAL A 243 -11.67 7.78 18.91
C VAL A 243 -10.82 9.03 18.76
N PRO A 244 -9.52 8.92 18.51
CA PRO A 244 -8.60 10.06 18.44
C PRO A 244 -8.77 10.93 17.19
N ARG A 245 -9.31 10.36 16.08
CA ARG A 245 -9.49 11.04 14.79
C ARG A 245 -10.70 10.54 14.00
N ASP A 246 -11.11 11.29 13.00
CA ASP A 246 -12.33 10.99 12.21
C ASP A 246 -12.11 9.91 11.13
N CYS A 247 -10.87 9.61 10.79
CA CYS A 247 -10.50 8.54 9.86
C CYS A 247 -9.32 7.74 10.45
N TYR A 248 -9.51 6.43 10.64
CA TYR A 248 -8.45 5.57 11.16
C TYR A 248 -7.37 5.34 10.11
N ASN A 249 -6.11 5.34 10.56
CA ASN A 249 -4.95 5.20 9.69
C ASN A 249 -4.84 3.80 9.07
N SER A 250 -4.37 3.78 7.82
CA SER A 250 -3.93 2.59 7.09
C SER A 250 -2.40 2.51 7.00
N TYR A 251 -1.71 3.16 7.94
CA TYR A 251 -0.26 3.24 8.05
C TYR A 251 0.20 2.87 9.46
N PHE A 252 1.51 2.74 9.65
CA PHE A 252 2.13 2.51 10.96
C PHE A 252 2.51 3.81 11.67
N TYR A 253 2.06 4.95 11.19
CA TYR A 253 2.25 6.28 11.79
C TYR A 253 1.00 7.12 11.61
N VAL A 254 0.90 8.20 12.36
CA VAL A 254 -0.20 9.17 12.24
C VAL A 254 0.08 10.06 11.02
N VAL A 255 -0.79 9.98 10.00
CA VAL A 255 -0.58 10.70 8.72
C VAL A 255 -0.59 12.21 8.94
N GLU A 256 -1.43 12.69 9.86
CA GLU A 256 -1.58 14.10 10.20
C GLU A 256 -0.45 14.63 11.10
N ASP A 257 0.43 13.76 11.59
CA ASP A 257 1.57 14.18 12.41
C ASP A 257 2.72 14.69 11.53
N GLU A 258 2.87 16.00 11.49
CA GLU A 258 3.95 16.68 10.77
C GLU A 258 5.33 16.47 11.42
N GLN A 259 5.38 15.98 12.68
CA GLN A 259 6.65 15.76 13.39
C GLN A 259 7.32 14.45 13.01
N THR A 260 6.56 13.49 12.50
CA THR A 260 7.14 12.22 12.01
C THR A 260 7.94 12.47 10.74
N ASP A 261 9.27 12.43 10.83
CA ASP A 261 10.15 12.69 9.71
C ASP A 261 10.13 11.57 8.65
N ILE A 262 10.63 11.89 7.46
CA ILE A 262 10.62 10.97 6.31
C ILE A 262 11.44 9.70 6.56
N ILE A 263 12.50 9.78 7.36
CA ILE A 263 13.35 8.63 7.69
C ILE A 263 12.62 7.70 8.65
N GLU A 264 11.93 8.26 9.63
CA GLU A 264 11.10 7.49 10.55
C GLU A 264 9.93 6.81 9.81
N LYS A 265 9.28 7.48 8.86
CA LYS A 265 8.26 6.89 7.99
C LYS A 265 8.80 5.66 7.23
N PHE A 266 10.02 5.73 6.70
CA PHE A 266 10.67 4.56 6.09
C PHE A 266 10.94 3.43 7.07
N ARG A 267 11.37 3.72 8.30
CA ARG A 267 11.61 2.71 9.35
C ARG A 267 10.31 2.03 9.77
N LEU A 268 9.24 2.79 10.00
CA LEU A 268 7.91 2.27 10.36
C LEU A 268 7.27 1.44 9.24
N HIS A 269 7.69 1.63 7.98
CA HIS A 269 7.32 0.77 6.84
C HIS A 269 8.48 -0.11 6.38
N GLY A 270 9.53 -0.23 7.19
CA GLY A 270 10.67 -1.11 6.96
C GLY A 270 10.38 -2.56 7.32
N ARG A 271 11.37 -3.43 7.04
CA ARG A 271 11.26 -4.89 7.23
C ARG A 271 10.70 -5.30 8.59
N ARG A 272 11.10 -4.63 9.66
CA ARG A 272 10.69 -4.94 11.04
C ARG A 272 9.18 -4.87 11.27
N PHE A 273 8.50 -3.96 10.57
CA PHE A 273 7.07 -3.75 10.70
C PHE A 273 6.25 -4.53 9.66
N ILE A 274 6.80 -4.74 8.46
CA ILE A 274 6.04 -5.32 7.33
C ILE A 274 6.31 -6.80 7.08
N GLU A 275 7.17 -7.46 7.86
CA GLU A 275 7.58 -8.86 7.61
C GLU A 275 6.41 -9.86 7.63
N HIS A 276 5.38 -9.59 8.43
CA HIS A 276 4.17 -10.42 8.52
C HIS A 276 3.06 -10.02 7.54
N LEU A 277 3.26 -8.94 6.77
CA LEU A 277 2.28 -8.48 5.76
C LEU A 277 2.50 -9.18 4.43
N THR A 278 1.91 -10.36 4.27
CA THR A 278 2.02 -11.15 3.04
C THR A 278 1.27 -10.55 1.86
N GLY A 279 0.25 -9.71 2.12
CA GLY A 279 -0.46 -8.90 1.12
C GLY A 279 0.20 -7.54 0.87
N GLY A 280 1.02 -7.08 1.81
CA GLY A 280 1.79 -5.85 1.71
C GLY A 280 1.15 -4.61 2.31
N SER A 281 1.89 -3.52 2.23
CA SER A 281 1.47 -2.16 2.54
C SER A 281 2.12 -1.20 1.55
N ALA A 282 1.55 -0.01 1.35
CA ALA A 282 2.20 1.05 0.60
C ALA A 282 2.45 2.25 1.52
N LEU A 283 3.63 2.79 1.46
CA LEU A 283 3.99 4.02 2.12
C LEU A 283 3.75 5.20 1.16
N HIS A 284 2.80 6.07 1.50
CA HIS A 284 2.57 7.33 0.81
C HIS A 284 3.25 8.45 1.60
N MET A 285 4.21 9.12 0.98
CA MET A 285 4.94 10.23 1.61
C MET A 285 4.54 11.53 0.95
N ASN A 286 3.74 12.33 1.63
CA ASN A 286 3.44 13.69 1.20
C ASN A 286 4.70 14.54 1.44
N LEU A 287 5.16 15.20 0.40
CA LEU A 287 6.30 16.10 0.46
C LEU A 287 5.79 17.54 0.39
N ASP A 288 6.31 18.39 1.28
CA ASP A 288 5.98 19.81 1.30
C ASP A 288 6.81 20.62 0.30
N GLU A 289 7.86 20.01 -0.23
CA GLU A 289 8.81 20.63 -1.14
C GLU A 289 9.28 19.67 -2.25
N HIS A 290 9.76 20.27 -3.34
CA HIS A 290 10.42 19.53 -4.41
C HIS A 290 11.87 19.24 -4.05
N LEU A 291 12.22 17.95 -4.01
CA LEU A 291 13.58 17.51 -3.78
C LEU A 291 14.35 17.42 -5.10
N SER A 292 15.66 17.55 -5.01
CA SER A 292 16.58 17.30 -6.14
C SER A 292 16.75 15.80 -6.42
N ALA A 293 17.15 15.43 -7.64
CA ALA A 293 17.44 14.05 -7.99
C ALA A 293 18.46 13.36 -7.06
N PRO A 294 19.57 14.02 -6.64
CA PRO A 294 20.46 13.45 -5.64
C PRO A 294 19.79 13.14 -4.29
N GLN A 295 18.86 14.00 -3.82
CA GLN A 295 18.11 13.77 -2.58
C GLN A 295 17.17 12.57 -2.71
N TYR A 296 16.38 12.49 -3.80
CA TYR A 296 15.56 11.30 -4.09
C TYR A 296 16.44 10.04 -4.18
N ARG A 297 17.62 10.14 -4.80
CA ARG A 297 18.56 9.02 -4.87
C ARG A 297 19.01 8.53 -3.49
N GLN A 298 19.19 9.45 -2.53
CA GLN A 298 19.47 9.09 -1.14
C GLN A 298 18.27 8.43 -0.47
N LEU A 299 17.04 8.94 -0.67
CA LEU A 299 15.83 8.33 -0.13
C LEU A 299 15.61 6.92 -0.67
N LEU A 300 15.90 6.64 -1.95
CA LEU A 300 15.86 5.28 -2.49
C LEU A 300 16.85 4.33 -1.78
N ARG A 301 18.02 4.84 -1.36
CA ARG A 301 18.96 4.06 -0.55
C ARG A 301 18.45 3.81 0.86
N VAL A 302 17.82 4.82 1.47
CA VAL A 302 17.20 4.66 2.80
C VAL A 302 16.11 3.60 2.72
N ALA A 303 15.21 3.66 1.73
CA ALA A 303 14.18 2.64 1.53
C ALA A 303 14.77 1.23 1.40
N ALA A 304 15.83 1.07 0.60
CA ALA A 304 16.52 -0.22 0.43
C ALA A 304 17.14 -0.71 1.74
N LYS A 305 17.77 0.19 2.51
CA LYS A 305 18.42 -0.13 3.78
C LYS A 305 17.43 -0.55 4.85
N GLU A 306 16.34 0.19 5.01
CA GLU A 306 15.29 -0.11 5.99
C GLU A 306 14.40 -1.30 5.55
N GLY A 307 14.48 -1.68 4.27
CA GLY A 307 13.66 -2.77 3.69
C GLY A 307 12.22 -2.35 3.41
N CYS A 308 11.97 -1.06 3.22
CA CYS A 308 10.69 -0.56 2.73
C CYS A 308 10.55 -0.94 1.25
N ASN A 309 9.57 -1.77 0.93
CA ASN A 309 9.50 -2.42 -0.38
C ASN A 309 8.50 -1.78 -1.35
N TYR A 310 7.51 -1.00 -0.87
CA TYR A 310 6.52 -0.37 -1.74
C TYR A 310 6.13 1.00 -1.23
N PHE A 311 6.43 2.03 -1.99
CA PHE A 311 6.22 3.41 -1.58
C PHE A 311 6.06 4.35 -2.77
N THR A 312 5.51 5.54 -2.52
CA THR A 312 5.47 6.67 -3.44
C THR A 312 5.80 7.97 -2.73
N PHE A 313 6.33 8.93 -3.48
CA PHE A 313 6.40 10.33 -3.07
C PHE A 313 5.24 11.08 -3.74
N ASN A 314 4.35 11.61 -2.94
CA ASN A 314 3.31 12.51 -3.38
C ASN A 314 3.90 13.90 -3.46
N ILE A 315 4.13 14.37 -4.70
CA ILE A 315 4.80 15.63 -4.98
C ILE A 315 3.72 16.66 -5.29
N PRO A 316 3.66 17.80 -4.58
CA PRO A 316 2.62 18.76 -4.78
C PRO A 316 2.72 19.42 -6.18
N ASN A 317 1.58 19.49 -6.86
CA ASN A 317 1.40 20.21 -8.11
C ASN A 317 0.38 21.31 -7.90
N THR A 318 0.45 22.38 -8.68
CA THR A 318 -0.51 23.48 -8.62
C THR A 318 -1.47 23.41 -9.82
N LEU A 319 -2.77 23.43 -9.56
CA LEU A 319 -3.84 23.58 -10.56
C LEU A 319 -4.44 24.97 -10.44
N CYS A 320 -4.44 25.72 -11.53
CA CYS A 320 -5.18 26.99 -11.60
C CYS A 320 -6.64 26.73 -11.99
N ASN A 321 -7.58 27.08 -11.10
CA ASN A 321 -9.01 26.89 -11.32
C ASN A 321 -9.60 27.81 -12.38
N ASP A 322 -8.94 28.95 -12.69
CA ASP A 322 -9.45 29.94 -13.66
C ASP A 322 -9.05 29.61 -15.10
N CYS A 323 -7.85 29.09 -15.33
CA CYS A 323 -7.39 28.79 -16.70
C CYS A 323 -7.04 27.34 -16.97
N GLY A 324 -7.11 26.46 -15.95
CA GLY A 324 -6.80 25.04 -16.06
C GLY A 324 -5.30 24.72 -16.18
N HIS A 325 -4.41 25.72 -15.99
CA HIS A 325 -2.97 25.48 -16.03
C HIS A 325 -2.53 24.60 -14.86
N ILE A 326 -1.76 23.57 -15.17
CA ILE A 326 -1.15 22.67 -14.17
C ILE A 326 0.35 22.89 -14.18
N ASP A 327 0.92 23.25 -13.02
CA ASP A 327 2.35 23.40 -12.81
C ASP A 327 2.87 22.31 -11.85
N LYS A 328 4.06 21.81 -12.12
CA LYS A 328 4.72 20.77 -11.31
C LYS A 328 5.33 21.30 -10.01
N HIS A 329 5.26 22.61 -9.78
CA HIS A 329 5.78 23.26 -8.58
C HIS A 329 4.63 23.81 -7.74
N HIS A 330 4.89 24.02 -6.46
CA HIS A 330 3.96 24.69 -5.56
C HIS A 330 4.03 26.22 -5.78
N LEU A 331 3.04 26.78 -6.44
CA LEU A 331 2.98 28.19 -6.80
C LEU A 331 1.97 28.94 -5.96
N ARG A 332 2.16 30.24 -5.77
CA ARG A 332 1.20 31.15 -5.11
C ARG A 332 0.36 31.96 -6.11
N GLU A 333 0.77 31.98 -7.34
CA GLU A 333 0.14 32.71 -8.46
C GLU A 333 0.35 31.93 -9.74
N CYS A 334 -0.68 31.83 -10.57
CA CYS A 334 -0.62 31.17 -11.87
C CYS A 334 0.31 31.91 -12.82
N PRO A 335 1.37 31.29 -13.38
CA PRO A 335 2.26 31.98 -14.31
C PRO A 335 1.60 32.30 -15.66
N HIS A 336 0.43 31.70 -15.96
CA HIS A 336 -0.27 31.89 -17.24
C HIS A 336 -1.31 32.98 -17.21
N CYS A 337 -2.12 33.11 -16.14
CA CYS A 337 -3.21 34.06 -16.04
C CYS A 337 -3.16 34.97 -14.80
N HIS A 338 -2.12 34.85 -13.99
CA HIS A 338 -1.89 35.61 -12.76
C HIS A 338 -2.98 35.44 -11.67
N SER A 339 -3.80 34.42 -11.79
CA SER A 339 -4.79 34.09 -10.76
C SER A 339 -4.16 33.50 -9.50
N THR A 340 -4.75 33.79 -8.36
CA THR A 340 -4.45 33.19 -7.05
C THR A 340 -5.46 32.12 -6.65
N ASN A 341 -6.47 31.83 -7.51
CA ASN A 341 -7.44 30.75 -7.31
C ASN A 341 -6.82 29.42 -7.70
N LEU A 342 -6.06 28.85 -6.77
CA LEU A 342 -5.22 27.68 -7.00
C LEU A 342 -5.63 26.53 -6.07
N ASP A 343 -5.62 25.31 -6.62
CA ASP A 343 -5.68 24.06 -5.86
C ASP A 343 -4.31 23.37 -5.89
N TYR A 344 -3.99 22.65 -4.80
CA TYR A 344 -2.77 21.87 -4.70
C TYR A 344 -3.12 20.39 -4.75
N LEU A 345 -2.56 19.72 -5.77
CA LEU A 345 -2.77 18.31 -6.04
C LEU A 345 -1.54 17.51 -5.54
N THR A 346 -1.75 16.42 -4.83
CA THR A 346 -0.69 15.50 -4.39
C THR A 346 -0.94 14.08 -4.87
#